data_9185c1226144724ac011772b28caad57
#
_entry.id   9185c1226144724ac011772b28caad57
#
_cell.length_a   1.000
_cell.length_b   1.000
_cell.length_c   1.000
_cell.angle_alpha   90.00
_cell.angle_beta   90.00
_cell.angle_gamma   90.00
#
_symmetry.space_group_name_H-M   'P 1'
#
loop_
_entity.id
_entity.type
_entity.pdbx_description
1 polymer ?
#
loop_
_entity_poly.entity_id
_entity_poly.type
_entity_poly.pdbx_seq_one_letter_code
_entity_poly.pdbx_strand_id
1 'polypeptide(L)'
;MIRFVSMMMLALWVAMGHMSAQEARELTREEKKALQERLDSLLYVDAETAIEKKAFTLEAEQVVFKYGQTAFVSSNTNFVAVNGTDAVVQVAFNIPASGPNGLGGVTVDGNISRYETRKDKKGNMYVSMDVMGIGISARVDISMMRGSNRASVTVSPNFNSNRLTLNGVILPKERSSVFKGNSL
;
A
#
# COMPACT_ATOMS: atom_id res chain seq x y z
N MET A 1 -55.17 24.74 36.65
CA MET A 1 -54.45 23.61 36.00
C MET A 1 -53.67 23.98 34.76
N ILE A 2 -54.14 24.89 33.92
CA ILE A 2 -53.45 25.25 32.64
C ILE A 2 -52.08 25.95 32.83
N ARG A 3 -51.91 26.76 33.90
CA ARG A 3 -50.63 27.47 34.17
C ARG A 3 -49.48 26.59 34.64
N PHE A 4 -49.74 25.45 35.28
CA PHE A 4 -48.69 24.47 35.70
C PHE A 4 -48.16 23.64 34.52
N VAL A 5 -49.00 23.29 33.56
CA VAL A 5 -48.60 22.53 32.38
C VAL A 5 -47.71 23.37 31.47
N SER A 6 -47.96 24.68 31.35
CA SER A 6 -47.16 25.58 30.55
C SER A 6 -45.74 25.77 31.13
N MET A 7 -45.58 25.78 32.45
CA MET A 7 -44.29 25.93 33.12
C MET A 7 -43.45 24.65 33.05
N MET A 8 -44.11 23.48 33.05
CA MET A 8 -43.40 22.19 32.88
C MET A 8 -42.90 22.00 31.42
N MET A 9 -43.64 22.46 30.42
CA MET A 9 -43.20 22.40 29.04
C MET A 9 -42.02 23.31 28.76
N LEU A 10 -41.92 24.51 29.37
CA LEU A 10 -40.78 25.40 29.26
C LEU A 10 -39.51 24.81 29.89
N ALA A 11 -39.62 24.06 30.99
CA ALA A 11 -38.50 23.38 31.64
C ALA A 11 -37.95 22.24 30.81
N LEU A 12 -38.80 21.50 30.05
CA LEU A 12 -38.37 20.45 29.15
C LEU A 12 -37.63 21.01 27.93
N TRP A 13 -38.00 22.18 27.44
CA TRP A 13 -37.31 22.81 26.31
C TRP A 13 -35.91 23.33 26.67
N VAL A 14 -35.70 23.79 27.90
CA VAL A 14 -34.38 24.23 28.38
C VAL A 14 -33.46 23.03 28.61
N ALA A 15 -34.00 21.85 28.98
CA ALA A 15 -33.22 20.62 29.18
C ALA A 15 -32.75 19.98 27.84
N MET A 16 -33.47 20.19 26.74
CA MET A 16 -33.04 19.70 25.39
C MET A 16 -32.03 20.61 24.69
N GLY A 17 -31.79 21.83 25.19
CA GLY A 17 -30.84 22.78 24.60
C GLY A 17 -29.37 22.57 25.00
N HIS A 18 -29.07 21.59 25.84
CA HIS A 18 -27.73 21.26 26.32
C HIS A 18 -27.20 19.92 25.78
N MET A 19 -27.65 19.46 24.62
CA MET A 19 -26.80 18.59 23.83
C MET A 19 -25.68 19.45 23.29
N SER A 20 -24.63 19.57 24.08
CA SER A 20 -23.36 20.13 23.67
C SER A 20 -22.97 19.44 22.39
N ALA A 21 -23.04 20.15 21.25
CA ALA A 21 -22.19 19.83 20.13
C ALA A 21 -20.79 19.78 20.73
N GLN A 22 -20.25 18.56 20.88
CA GLN A 22 -18.87 18.36 21.25
C GLN A 22 -18.10 18.98 20.08
N GLU A 23 -17.73 20.27 20.24
CA GLU A 23 -16.83 20.93 19.29
C GLU A 23 -15.67 19.99 19.12
N ALA A 24 -15.54 19.42 17.92
CA ALA A 24 -14.43 18.55 17.59
C ALA A 24 -13.17 19.43 17.72
N ARG A 25 -12.52 19.36 18.88
CA ARG A 25 -11.30 20.11 19.16
C ARG A 25 -10.30 19.77 18.06
N GLU A 26 -9.88 20.77 17.30
CA GLU A 26 -8.81 20.59 16.34
C GLU A 26 -7.55 20.12 17.08
N LEU A 27 -7.00 18.99 16.62
CA LEU A 27 -5.75 18.45 17.16
C LEU A 27 -4.61 19.44 16.94
N THR A 28 -3.81 19.64 17.95
CA THR A 28 -2.58 20.44 17.84
C THR A 28 -1.61 19.77 16.84
N ARG A 29 -0.62 20.51 16.36
CA ARG A 29 0.41 19.99 15.45
C ARG A 29 1.16 18.79 16.06
N GLU A 30 1.42 18.83 17.36
CA GLU A 30 2.11 17.77 18.10
C GLU A 30 1.22 16.53 18.22
N GLU A 31 -0.06 16.69 18.54
CA GLU A 31 -1.03 15.59 18.60
C GLU A 31 -1.21 14.91 17.22
N LYS A 32 -1.30 15.72 16.14
CA LYS A 32 -1.35 15.19 14.76
C LYS A 32 -0.10 14.38 14.42
N LYS A 33 1.09 14.87 14.80
CA LYS A 33 2.36 14.17 14.58
C LYS A 33 2.42 12.86 15.35
N ALA A 34 2.06 12.87 16.64
CA ALA A 34 2.04 11.67 17.47
C ALA A 34 1.04 10.62 16.96
N LEU A 35 -0.13 11.06 16.48
CA LEU A 35 -1.12 10.17 15.86
C LEU A 35 -0.57 9.55 14.57
N GLN A 36 0.10 10.35 13.71
CA GLN A 36 0.70 9.86 12.48
C GLN A 36 1.80 8.83 12.76
N GLU A 37 2.70 9.08 13.71
CA GLU A 37 3.75 8.15 14.11
C GLU A 37 3.17 6.82 14.65
N ARG A 38 2.07 6.86 15.39
CA ARG A 38 1.34 5.67 15.84
C ARG A 38 0.73 4.90 14.68
N LEU A 39 0.07 5.60 13.77
CA LEU A 39 -0.52 5.00 12.57
C LEU A 39 0.57 4.32 11.71
N ASP A 40 1.67 5.04 11.45
CA ASP A 40 2.79 4.51 10.66
C ASP A 40 3.39 3.25 11.31
N SER A 41 3.51 3.23 12.64
CA SER A 41 3.98 2.06 13.39
C SER A 41 3.03 0.86 13.26
N LEU A 42 1.72 1.07 13.31
CA LEU A 42 0.72 0.01 13.11
C LEU A 42 0.77 -0.51 11.67
N LEU A 43 0.83 0.37 10.69
CA LEU A 43 0.95 0.01 9.28
C LEU A 43 2.24 -0.79 9.00
N TYR A 44 3.35 -0.44 9.67
CA TYR A 44 4.59 -1.21 9.60
C TYR A 44 4.41 -2.64 10.10
N VAL A 45 3.80 -2.84 11.28
CA VAL A 45 3.57 -4.17 11.88
C VAL A 45 2.65 -5.02 11.00
N ASP A 46 1.60 -4.42 10.45
CA ASP A 46 0.69 -5.10 9.52
C ASP A 46 1.42 -5.54 8.25
N ALA A 47 2.24 -4.66 7.67
CA ALA A 47 3.03 -4.96 6.48
C ALA A 47 4.10 -6.04 6.76
N GLU A 48 4.81 -5.96 7.89
CA GLU A 48 5.78 -6.97 8.33
C GLU A 48 5.11 -8.35 8.44
N THR A 49 3.97 -8.41 9.13
CA THR A 49 3.18 -9.65 9.28
C THR A 49 2.73 -10.21 7.93
N ALA A 50 2.29 -9.34 7.03
CA ALA A 50 1.86 -9.75 5.69
C ALA A 50 3.02 -10.30 4.83
N ILE A 51 4.21 -9.70 4.95
CA ILE A 51 5.45 -10.20 4.31
C ILE A 51 5.81 -11.60 4.85
N GLU A 52 5.80 -11.79 6.17
CA GLU A 52 6.10 -13.09 6.80
C GLU A 52 5.12 -14.18 6.38
N LYS A 53 3.84 -13.83 6.25
CA LYS A 53 2.79 -14.74 5.77
C LYS A 53 2.78 -14.95 4.26
N LYS A 54 3.61 -14.23 3.50
CA LYS A 54 3.58 -14.20 2.02
C LYS A 54 2.19 -13.86 1.46
N ALA A 55 1.52 -12.89 2.06
CA ALA A 55 0.17 -12.45 1.70
C ALA A 55 0.10 -10.91 1.72
N PHE A 56 0.76 -10.27 0.74
CA PHE A 56 0.86 -8.82 0.68
C PHE A 56 0.83 -8.29 -0.76
N THR A 57 0.53 -7.00 -0.88
CA THR A 57 0.68 -6.25 -2.13
C THR A 57 1.45 -4.97 -1.85
N LEU A 58 2.50 -4.72 -2.61
CA LEU A 58 3.08 -3.39 -2.74
C LEU A 58 2.32 -2.65 -3.85
N GLU A 59 1.66 -1.57 -3.48
CA GLU A 59 0.98 -0.66 -4.39
C GLU A 59 1.91 0.53 -4.69
N ALA A 60 2.35 0.66 -5.95
CA ALA A 60 3.34 1.64 -6.35
C ALA A 60 2.71 2.97 -6.78
N GLU A 61 3.19 4.06 -6.22
CA GLU A 61 2.82 5.43 -6.56
C GLU A 61 3.83 6.07 -7.53
N GLN A 62 5.02 5.48 -7.64
CA GLN A 62 6.12 6.01 -8.41
C GLN A 62 6.96 4.87 -9.01
N VAL A 63 7.37 5.05 -10.27
CA VAL A 63 8.34 4.19 -10.97
C VAL A 63 9.60 4.98 -11.26
N VAL A 64 10.73 4.43 -10.90
CA VAL A 64 12.06 4.96 -11.26
C VAL A 64 12.71 4.03 -12.27
N PHE A 65 13.06 4.55 -13.43
CA PHE A 65 13.71 3.81 -14.50
C PHE A 65 15.21 3.70 -14.27
N LYS A 66 15.86 2.80 -15.03
CA LYS A 66 17.29 2.49 -14.92
C LYS A 66 18.21 3.71 -14.87
N TYR A 67 17.91 4.78 -15.60
CA TYR A 67 18.72 6.00 -15.67
C TYR A 67 18.23 7.13 -14.78
N GLY A 68 17.37 6.82 -13.78
CA GLY A 68 16.89 7.77 -12.79
C GLY A 68 15.66 8.59 -13.20
N GLN A 69 15.15 8.43 -14.42
CA GLN A 69 13.89 9.07 -14.79
C GLN A 69 12.77 8.52 -13.91
N THR A 70 11.87 9.40 -13.48
CA THR A 70 10.81 9.07 -12.55
C THR A 70 9.46 9.39 -13.16
N ALA A 71 8.49 8.48 -12.98
CA ALA A 71 7.10 8.69 -13.34
C ALA A 71 6.19 8.42 -12.14
N PHE A 72 5.22 9.29 -11.88
CA PHE A 72 4.12 8.98 -10.99
C PHE A 72 3.09 8.13 -11.72
N VAL A 73 2.60 7.10 -11.06
CA VAL A 73 1.74 6.08 -11.64
C VAL A 73 0.54 5.81 -10.76
N SER A 74 -0.48 5.15 -11.32
CA SER A 74 -1.64 4.73 -10.55
C SER A 74 -1.35 3.46 -9.77
N SER A 75 -1.55 3.49 -8.46
CA SER A 75 -1.20 2.38 -7.56
C SER A 75 -2.04 1.13 -7.77
N ASN A 76 -3.26 1.26 -8.28
CA ASN A 76 -4.12 0.11 -8.56
C ASN A 76 -3.70 -0.71 -9.79
N THR A 77 -2.84 -0.16 -10.68
CA THR A 77 -2.34 -0.84 -11.89
C THR A 77 -0.82 -1.03 -11.88
N ASN A 78 -0.11 -0.53 -10.87
CA ASN A 78 1.33 -0.69 -10.69
C ASN A 78 1.60 -1.29 -9.32
N PHE A 79 1.94 -2.58 -9.30
CA PHE A 79 2.03 -3.31 -8.05
C PHE A 79 2.91 -4.56 -8.12
N VAL A 80 3.30 -5.03 -6.94
CA VAL A 80 3.85 -6.37 -6.73
C VAL A 80 2.97 -7.07 -5.71
N ALA A 81 2.24 -8.10 -6.12
CA ALA A 81 1.39 -8.89 -5.25
C ALA A 81 2.01 -10.27 -5.00
N VAL A 82 1.97 -10.72 -3.76
CA VAL A 82 2.44 -12.04 -3.30
C VAL A 82 1.32 -12.76 -2.59
N ASN A 83 1.09 -14.03 -2.95
CA ASN A 83 0.10 -14.89 -2.32
C ASN A 83 0.62 -16.33 -2.22
N GLY A 84 1.21 -16.66 -1.08
CA GLY A 84 1.82 -17.97 -0.85
C GLY A 84 3.01 -18.22 -1.78
N THR A 85 2.82 -19.07 -2.77
CA THR A 85 3.82 -19.45 -3.78
C THR A 85 3.71 -18.64 -5.07
N ASP A 86 2.68 -17.83 -5.21
CA ASP A 86 2.40 -17.09 -6.44
C ASP A 86 2.74 -15.60 -6.27
N ALA A 87 3.21 -14.98 -7.35
CA ALA A 87 3.45 -13.56 -7.40
C ALA A 87 3.03 -12.95 -8.75
N VAL A 88 2.51 -11.73 -8.67
CA VAL A 88 2.23 -10.89 -9.84
C VAL A 88 3.04 -9.62 -9.74
N VAL A 89 3.80 -9.32 -10.77
CA VAL A 89 4.51 -8.03 -10.93
C VAL A 89 3.90 -7.31 -12.11
N GLN A 90 3.25 -6.20 -11.87
CA GLN A 90 2.63 -5.40 -12.92
C GLN A 90 3.16 -3.98 -12.92
N VAL A 91 3.54 -3.54 -14.10
CA VAL A 91 3.88 -2.14 -14.39
C VAL A 91 3.05 -1.70 -15.58
N ALA A 92 2.32 -0.61 -15.42
CA ALA A 92 1.46 -0.04 -16.45
C ALA A 92 1.73 1.46 -16.56
N PHE A 93 1.96 1.92 -17.77
CA PHE A 93 2.16 3.35 -18.04
C PHE A 93 0.94 3.89 -18.76
N ASN A 94 0.50 5.09 -18.39
CA ASN A 94 -0.60 5.76 -19.10
C ASN A 94 -0.10 6.32 -20.44
N ILE A 95 0.12 5.40 -21.40
CA ILE A 95 0.53 5.71 -22.76
C ILE A 95 -0.57 5.30 -23.74
N PRO A 96 -0.68 5.96 -24.93
CA PRO A 96 -1.72 5.64 -25.92
C PRO A 96 -1.68 4.21 -26.47
N ALA A 97 -0.54 3.52 -26.35
CA ALA A 97 -0.41 2.12 -26.76
C ALA A 97 -0.77 1.18 -25.61
N SER A 98 -1.67 0.21 -25.89
CA SER A 98 -2.18 -0.72 -24.86
C SER A 98 -1.12 -1.66 -24.25
N GLY A 99 0.04 -1.82 -24.89
CA GLY A 99 1.10 -2.72 -24.41
C GLY A 99 0.66 -4.19 -24.30
N PRO A 100 1.58 -5.10 -23.95
CA PRO A 100 1.28 -6.53 -23.85
C PRO A 100 0.20 -6.87 -22.78
N ASN A 101 0.13 -6.11 -21.69
CA ASN A 101 -0.85 -6.34 -20.61
C ASN A 101 -2.20 -5.63 -20.84
N GLY A 102 -2.40 -4.95 -21.96
CA GLY A 102 -3.58 -4.15 -22.25
C GLY A 102 -3.66 -2.82 -21.49
N LEU A 103 -2.65 -2.49 -20.66
CA LEU A 103 -2.60 -1.31 -19.79
C LEU A 103 -1.42 -0.39 -20.10
N GLY A 104 -0.74 -0.62 -21.22
CA GLY A 104 0.45 0.16 -21.59
C GLY A 104 1.75 -0.28 -20.91
N GLY A 105 1.84 -1.55 -20.50
CA GLY A 105 3.00 -2.06 -19.78
C GLY A 105 3.16 -3.58 -19.86
N VAL A 106 3.66 -4.17 -18.77
CA VAL A 106 3.94 -5.62 -18.67
C VAL A 106 3.39 -6.15 -17.35
N THR A 107 2.76 -7.33 -17.42
CA THR A 107 2.38 -8.11 -16.24
C THR A 107 3.10 -9.45 -16.29
N VAL A 108 3.90 -9.73 -15.26
CA VAL A 108 4.51 -11.04 -15.01
C VAL A 108 3.69 -11.72 -13.93
N ASP A 109 3.07 -12.84 -14.27
CA ASP A 109 2.31 -13.69 -13.36
C ASP A 109 3.01 -15.04 -13.28
N GLY A 110 3.39 -15.48 -12.11
CA GLY A 110 4.19 -16.69 -11.98
C GLY A 110 4.40 -17.15 -10.56
N ASN A 111 5.18 -18.22 -10.46
CA ASN A 111 5.50 -18.84 -9.19
C ASN A 111 6.79 -18.26 -8.60
N ILE A 112 6.85 -18.20 -7.28
CA ILE A 112 8.05 -17.81 -6.53
C ILE A 112 8.94 -19.04 -6.38
N SER A 113 10.12 -19.02 -6.98
CA SER A 113 11.11 -20.12 -6.89
C SER A 113 12.03 -19.96 -5.67
N ARG A 114 12.23 -18.76 -5.17
CA ARG A 114 12.99 -18.42 -3.98
C ARG A 114 12.32 -17.29 -3.23
N TYR A 115 12.26 -17.37 -1.90
CA TYR A 115 11.74 -16.29 -1.05
C TYR A 115 12.58 -16.22 0.22
N GLU A 116 13.31 -15.14 0.37
CA GLU A 116 14.18 -14.89 1.51
C GLU A 116 13.80 -13.59 2.17
N THR A 117 13.65 -13.59 3.49
CA THR A 117 13.41 -12.41 4.29
C THR A 117 14.56 -12.17 5.25
N ARG A 118 14.91 -10.91 5.45
CA ARG A 118 15.94 -10.51 6.40
C ARG A 118 15.52 -9.23 7.11
N LYS A 119 15.69 -9.19 8.42
CA LYS A 119 15.53 -7.99 9.24
C LYS A 119 16.90 -7.55 9.76
N ASP A 120 17.23 -6.28 9.59
CA ASP A 120 18.49 -5.75 10.11
C ASP A 120 18.37 -5.34 11.60
N LYS A 121 19.51 -4.96 12.21
CA LYS A 121 19.56 -4.54 13.63
C LYS A 121 18.76 -3.26 13.91
N LYS A 122 18.44 -2.48 12.89
CA LYS A 122 17.62 -1.26 12.99
C LYS A 122 16.13 -1.56 12.84
N GLY A 123 15.77 -2.78 12.49
CA GLY A 123 14.41 -3.22 12.25
C GLY A 123 13.92 -2.98 10.82
N ASN A 124 14.79 -2.68 9.85
CA ASN A 124 14.39 -2.60 8.46
C ASN A 124 14.19 -4.02 7.90
N MET A 125 13.15 -4.20 7.09
CA MET A 125 12.78 -5.47 6.46
C MET A 125 13.28 -5.49 5.02
N TYR A 126 13.88 -6.61 4.63
CA TYR A 126 14.31 -6.88 3.25
C TYR A 126 13.73 -8.20 2.79
N VAL A 127 13.23 -8.24 1.56
CA VAL A 127 12.75 -9.47 0.91
C VAL A 127 13.47 -9.60 -0.41
N SER A 128 13.93 -10.81 -0.73
CA SER A 128 14.46 -11.15 -2.05
C SER A 128 13.72 -12.37 -2.57
N MET A 129 13.17 -12.29 -3.78
CA MET A 129 12.46 -13.40 -4.41
C MET A 129 12.70 -13.43 -5.91
N ASP A 130 12.62 -14.65 -6.46
CA ASP A 130 12.67 -14.87 -7.91
C ASP A 130 11.28 -15.32 -8.37
N VAL A 131 10.67 -14.54 -9.28
CA VAL A 131 9.34 -14.80 -9.86
C VAL A 131 9.52 -15.42 -11.24
N MET A 132 8.95 -16.59 -11.45
CA MET A 132 9.04 -17.39 -12.67
C MET A 132 7.69 -17.38 -13.40
N GLY A 133 7.52 -16.48 -14.37
CA GLY A 133 6.35 -16.43 -15.25
C GLY A 133 6.57 -17.19 -16.56
N ILE A 134 5.54 -17.31 -17.37
CA ILE A 134 5.61 -17.91 -18.72
C ILE A 134 6.39 -16.95 -19.62
N GLY A 135 7.59 -17.37 -20.08
CA GLY A 135 8.43 -16.58 -20.98
C GLY A 135 9.21 -15.42 -20.34
N ILE A 136 8.85 -14.98 -19.14
CA ILE A 136 9.56 -13.92 -18.41
C ILE A 136 9.76 -14.34 -16.96
N SER A 137 11.00 -14.15 -16.47
CA SER A 137 11.31 -14.23 -15.05
C SER A 137 11.99 -12.97 -14.57
N ALA A 138 11.81 -12.64 -13.29
CA ALA A 138 12.41 -11.45 -12.69
C ALA A 138 12.85 -11.72 -11.25
N ARG A 139 13.98 -11.12 -10.88
CA ARG A 139 14.34 -10.96 -9.49
C ARG A 139 13.67 -9.73 -8.92
N VAL A 140 13.08 -9.87 -7.73
CA VAL A 140 12.36 -8.82 -7.02
C VAL A 140 13.01 -8.64 -5.65
N ASP A 141 13.58 -7.48 -5.40
CA ASP A 141 14.21 -7.12 -4.13
C ASP A 141 13.43 -5.98 -3.48
N ILE A 142 12.86 -6.20 -2.29
CA ILE A 142 12.03 -5.25 -1.54
C ILE A 142 12.81 -4.74 -0.35
N SER A 143 12.74 -3.44 -0.07
CA SER A 143 13.23 -2.82 1.16
C SER A 143 12.13 -1.97 1.79
N MET A 144 11.80 -2.25 3.07
CA MET A 144 10.85 -1.50 3.88
C MET A 144 11.55 -1.00 5.13
N MET A 145 11.55 0.32 5.34
CA MET A 145 12.18 0.93 6.50
C MET A 145 11.29 0.80 7.74
N ARG A 146 11.90 0.60 8.90
CA ARG A 146 11.19 0.55 10.18
C ARG A 146 10.34 1.81 10.38
N GLY A 147 9.15 1.62 10.97
CA GLY A 147 8.26 2.71 11.38
C GLY A 147 7.31 3.21 10.31
N SER A 148 7.29 2.58 9.13
CA SER A 148 6.31 2.86 8.08
C SER A 148 6.17 1.65 7.15
N ASN A 149 5.01 1.49 6.52
CA ASN A 149 4.80 0.49 5.46
C ASN A 149 5.27 0.97 4.07
N ARG A 150 5.94 2.12 3.99
CA ARG A 150 6.55 2.58 2.75
C ARG A 150 7.72 1.69 2.37
N ALA A 151 7.75 1.29 1.10
CA ALA A 151 8.76 0.37 0.60
C ALA A 151 9.21 0.74 -0.80
N SER A 152 10.41 0.28 -1.12
CA SER A 152 11.01 0.35 -2.45
C SER A 152 11.22 -1.06 -2.97
N VAL A 153 10.79 -1.33 -4.19
CA VAL A 153 10.94 -2.63 -4.85
C VAL A 153 11.75 -2.47 -6.12
N THR A 154 12.85 -3.17 -6.20
CA THR A 154 13.64 -3.28 -7.44
C THR A 154 13.24 -4.54 -8.19
N VAL A 155 12.77 -4.37 -9.41
CA VAL A 155 12.46 -5.46 -10.34
C VAL A 155 13.56 -5.53 -11.39
N SER A 156 14.22 -6.68 -11.48
CA SER A 156 15.31 -6.96 -12.43
C SER A 156 14.92 -8.14 -13.33
N PRO A 157 14.43 -7.91 -14.55
CA PRO A 157 14.11 -8.97 -15.50
C PRO A 157 15.36 -9.77 -15.90
N ASN A 158 15.24 -11.08 -16.08
CA ASN A 158 16.37 -11.95 -16.40
C ASN A 158 16.80 -11.87 -17.87
N PHE A 159 15.95 -11.34 -18.77
CA PHE A 159 16.18 -11.31 -20.22
C PHE A 159 16.83 -10.00 -20.74
N ASN A 160 16.86 -8.95 -19.90
CA ASN A 160 17.49 -7.67 -20.24
C ASN A 160 17.96 -6.92 -18.98
N SER A 161 18.72 -5.85 -19.19
CA SER A 161 19.26 -5.02 -18.10
C SER A 161 18.34 -3.87 -17.67
N ASN A 162 17.06 -3.88 -18.05
CA ASN A 162 16.11 -2.82 -17.73
C ASN A 162 15.54 -3.01 -16.32
N ARG A 163 16.30 -2.53 -15.33
CA ARG A 163 15.87 -2.49 -13.95
C ARG A 163 14.83 -1.38 -13.77
N LEU A 164 13.79 -1.69 -13.01
CA LEU A 164 12.79 -0.73 -12.56
C LEU A 164 12.75 -0.72 -11.03
N THR A 165 12.53 0.45 -10.44
CA THR A 165 12.26 0.58 -9.01
C THR A 165 10.86 1.14 -8.83
N LEU A 166 10.04 0.43 -8.05
CA LEU A 166 8.69 0.82 -7.68
C LEU A 166 8.73 1.33 -6.24
N ASN A 167 8.29 2.56 -6.00
CA ASN A 167 8.16 3.13 -4.67
C ASN A 167 6.68 3.25 -4.33
N GLY A 168 6.29 2.78 -3.15
CA GLY A 168 4.89 2.77 -2.73
C GLY A 168 4.70 2.26 -1.30
N VAL A 169 3.57 1.66 -1.03
CA VAL A 169 3.20 1.13 0.28
C VAL A 169 2.91 -0.36 0.21
N ILE A 170 3.30 -1.09 1.26
CA ILE A 170 2.94 -2.50 1.43
C ILE A 170 1.66 -2.58 2.25
N LEU A 171 0.70 -3.32 1.72
CA LEU A 171 -0.57 -3.61 2.36
C LEU A 171 -0.75 -5.13 2.51
N PRO A 172 -1.42 -5.62 3.57
CA PRO A 172 -1.96 -6.97 3.58
C PRO A 172 -2.84 -7.19 2.35
N LYS A 173 -2.79 -8.38 1.78
CA LYS A 173 -3.52 -8.74 0.54
C LYS A 173 -5.00 -8.38 0.62
N GLU A 174 -5.64 -8.56 1.77
CA GLU A 174 -7.06 -8.33 2.02
C GLU A 174 -7.44 -6.84 1.96
N ARG A 175 -6.47 -5.95 2.12
CA ARG A 175 -6.66 -4.48 2.06
C ARG A 175 -6.26 -3.87 0.72
N SER A 176 -5.74 -4.68 -0.19
CA SER A 176 -5.35 -4.24 -1.53
C SER A 176 -6.50 -4.41 -2.53
N SER A 177 -6.66 -3.44 -3.42
CA SER A 177 -7.68 -3.41 -4.47
C SER A 177 -7.09 -3.23 -5.87
N VAL A 178 -5.98 -3.92 -6.15
CA VAL A 178 -5.28 -3.80 -7.43
C VAL A 178 -6.01 -4.51 -8.56
N PHE A 179 -5.88 -3.97 -9.77
CA PHE A 179 -6.43 -4.53 -11.00
C PHE A 179 -5.33 -5.19 -11.83
N LYS A 180 -5.43 -6.49 -12.02
CA LYS A 180 -4.51 -7.28 -12.84
C LYS A 180 -4.95 -7.23 -14.31
N GLY A 181 -4.06 -6.75 -15.18
CA GLY A 181 -4.22 -6.84 -16.63
C GLY A 181 -3.83 -8.23 -17.17
N ASN A 182 -3.82 -8.37 -18.50
CA ASN A 182 -3.40 -9.61 -19.15
C ASN A 182 -1.94 -9.94 -18.79
N SER A 183 -1.68 -11.17 -18.39
CA SER A 183 -0.32 -11.69 -18.19
C SER A 183 0.27 -12.20 -19.53
N LEU A 184 1.61 -12.14 -19.64
CA LEU A 184 2.35 -12.72 -20.75
C LEU A 184 2.46 -14.25 -20.58
#